data_ce452f668be9f28a741eebee2ce478e7
#
_entry.id   ce452f668be9f28a741eebee2ce478e7
#
_cell.length_a   1.000
_cell.length_b   1.000
_cell.length_c   1.000
_cell.angle_alpha   90.00
_cell.angle_beta   90.00
_cell.angle_gamma   90.00
#
_symmetry.space_group_name_H-M   'P 1'
#
loop_
_entity.id
_entity.type
_entity.pdbx_description
1 polymer ?
#
loop_
_entity_poly.entity_id
_entity_poly.type
_entity_poly.pdbx_seq_one_letter_code
_entity_poly.pdbx_strand_id
1 'polypeptide(L)'
;MLKIQNWETAELGRKAFKKDTFEGRITDIIGTHTQRHRGAQAFLVEQDPLWVTPTHFHLEHQFQVIMAGSGSIGNHVVNRLNVHYSAPETAYGPITAGPEGVSYLTMRMSGDTGAWYIHKPGSLERLRSGVRQKREQTHGVPTGSVGTSDLPALMAPSVENLIGPRADGLAAHFVRLPPGSRQQLPTQSPYGGRYYIVTSGSVKLNNAEAQTMTVAFGSHEEDLLMQAGSEGAELLVLQFPVQARSGIDTQ
;
A
#
# COMPACT_ATOMS: atom_id res chain seq x y z
N MET A 1 3.35 -7.79 16.35
CA MET A 1 1.94 -8.31 16.45
C MET A 1 1.32 -8.26 15.06
N LEU A 2 0.88 -9.42 14.55
CA LEU A 2 0.18 -9.54 13.27
C LEU A 2 -1.22 -8.92 13.38
N LYS A 3 -1.54 -7.97 12.48
CA LYS A 3 -2.90 -7.48 12.26
C LYS A 3 -3.35 -8.03 10.92
N ILE A 4 -4.56 -8.55 10.84
CA ILE A 4 -5.12 -9.11 9.61
C ILE A 4 -6.59 -8.75 9.50
N GLN A 5 -7.03 -8.38 8.32
CA GLN A 5 -8.41 -8.03 8.04
C GLN A 5 -8.80 -8.49 6.62
N ASN A 6 -9.88 -9.26 6.52
CA ASN A 6 -10.46 -9.62 5.23
C ASN A 6 -11.39 -8.52 4.69
N TRP A 7 -11.62 -8.56 3.38
CA TRP A 7 -12.46 -7.59 2.70
C TRP A 7 -13.92 -7.65 3.14
N GLU A 8 -14.49 -8.85 3.28
CA GLU A 8 -15.90 -9.04 3.60
C GLU A 8 -16.31 -8.33 4.90
N THR A 9 -15.43 -8.35 5.90
CA THR A 9 -15.66 -7.62 7.15
C THR A 9 -15.40 -6.12 6.98
N ALA A 10 -14.34 -5.73 6.30
CA ALA A 10 -13.97 -4.34 6.11
C ALA A 10 -15.02 -3.57 5.29
N GLU A 11 -15.58 -4.21 4.26
CA GLU A 11 -16.58 -3.63 3.35
C GLU A 11 -17.84 -3.15 4.06
N LEU A 12 -18.21 -3.75 5.18
CA LEU A 12 -19.34 -3.31 6.01
C LEU A 12 -19.18 -1.86 6.52
N GLY A 13 -17.93 -1.39 6.60
CA GLY A 13 -17.58 -0.02 6.98
C GLY A 13 -17.44 0.96 5.82
N ARG A 14 -17.73 0.56 4.58
CA ARG A 14 -17.60 1.39 3.38
C ARG A 14 -18.48 2.63 3.42
N LYS A 15 -17.89 3.82 3.26
CA LYS A 15 -18.59 5.10 3.37
C LYS A 15 -18.35 5.97 2.15
N ALA A 16 -19.41 6.65 1.69
CA ALA A 16 -19.30 7.68 0.66
C ALA A 16 -18.73 8.97 1.25
N PHE A 17 -17.86 9.63 0.48
CA PHE A 17 -17.29 10.93 0.79
C PHE A 17 -17.44 11.85 -0.42
N LYS A 18 -17.84 13.09 -0.15
CA LYS A 18 -17.87 14.16 -1.13
C LYS A 18 -17.35 15.44 -0.51
N LYS A 19 -16.22 15.91 -1.02
CA LYS A 19 -15.58 17.17 -0.66
C LYS A 19 -15.08 17.85 -1.93
N ASP A 20 -14.67 19.11 -1.84
CA ASP A 20 -14.06 19.85 -2.96
C ASP A 20 -12.80 19.20 -3.56
N THR A 21 -12.14 18.37 -2.80
CA THR A 21 -10.87 17.72 -3.19
C THR A 21 -10.98 16.21 -3.39
N PHE A 22 -12.13 15.60 -3.10
CA PHE A 22 -12.34 14.16 -3.24
C PHE A 22 -13.83 13.81 -3.37
N GLU A 23 -14.15 12.98 -4.35
CA GLU A 23 -15.46 12.32 -4.49
C GLU A 23 -15.26 10.82 -4.72
N GLY A 24 -16.00 9.99 -3.96
CA GLY A 24 -15.87 8.54 -4.00
C GLY A 24 -16.22 7.87 -2.68
N ARG A 25 -15.57 6.76 -2.37
CA ARG A 25 -15.78 5.97 -1.15
C ARG A 25 -14.46 5.68 -0.45
N ILE A 26 -14.53 5.47 0.87
CA ILE A 26 -13.39 5.02 1.68
C ILE A 26 -13.86 3.86 2.56
N THR A 27 -13.01 2.81 2.63
CA THR A 27 -13.20 1.63 3.48
C THR A 27 -11.97 1.44 4.35
N ASP A 28 -12.12 1.59 5.66
CA ASP A 28 -11.05 1.31 6.61
C ASP A 28 -10.83 -0.20 6.75
N ILE A 29 -9.57 -0.64 6.73
CA ILE A 29 -9.18 -2.05 6.80
C ILE A 29 -8.34 -2.31 8.06
N ILE A 30 -7.24 -1.61 8.24
CA ILE A 30 -6.42 -1.67 9.46
C ILE A 30 -6.34 -0.26 10.04
N GLY A 31 -6.80 -0.08 11.28
CA GLY A 31 -6.97 1.26 11.85
C GLY A 31 -8.05 2.07 11.12
N THR A 32 -7.96 3.38 11.15
CA THR A 32 -8.89 4.26 10.43
C THR A 32 -8.13 5.30 9.60
N HIS A 33 -8.69 5.68 8.44
CA HIS A 33 -8.10 6.72 7.57
C HIS A 33 -7.97 8.09 8.25
N THR A 34 -8.70 8.30 9.34
CA THR A 34 -8.68 9.55 10.13
C THR A 34 -7.79 9.49 11.36
N GLN A 35 -7.18 8.33 11.69
CA GLN A 35 -6.32 8.23 12.88
C GLN A 35 -5.10 9.14 12.75
N ARG A 36 -4.70 9.73 13.87
CA ARG A 36 -3.54 10.64 13.96
C ARG A 36 -2.45 10.17 14.92
N HIS A 37 -2.61 8.96 15.47
CA HIS A 37 -1.66 8.36 16.39
C HIS A 37 -0.82 7.29 15.68
N ARG A 38 0.25 6.85 16.33
CA ARG A 38 1.11 5.77 15.83
C ARG A 38 0.31 4.47 15.68
N GLY A 39 0.63 3.71 14.68
CA GLY A 39 0.05 2.41 14.38
C GLY A 39 -0.28 2.24 12.91
N ALA A 40 -0.14 1.02 12.46
CA ALA A 40 -0.39 0.64 11.07
C ALA A 40 -1.80 1.08 10.61
N GLN A 41 -1.87 1.64 9.43
CA GLN A 41 -3.07 2.16 8.80
C GLN A 41 -3.17 1.63 7.37
N ALA A 42 -4.30 0.99 7.04
CA ALA A 42 -4.62 0.58 5.67
C ALA A 42 -6.10 0.85 5.39
N PHE A 43 -6.39 1.48 4.27
CA PHE A 43 -7.75 1.76 3.81
C PHE A 43 -7.81 1.77 2.29
N LEU A 44 -8.96 1.35 1.75
CA LEU A 44 -9.26 1.42 0.33
C LEU A 44 -9.92 2.77 0.03
N VAL A 45 -9.39 3.45 -0.97
CA VAL A 45 -9.97 4.65 -1.59
C VAL A 45 -10.53 4.24 -2.94
N GLU A 46 -11.80 4.55 -3.19
CA GLU A 46 -12.49 4.34 -4.46
C GLU A 46 -12.86 5.72 -5.00
N GLN A 47 -12.08 6.19 -5.94
CA GLN A 47 -12.29 7.50 -6.58
C GLN A 47 -13.27 7.34 -7.75
N ASP A 48 -14.29 8.18 -7.77
CA ASP A 48 -15.34 8.11 -8.77
C ASP A 48 -14.80 8.34 -10.20
N PRO A 49 -15.52 7.84 -11.24
CA PRO A 49 -15.10 8.00 -12.62
C PRO A 49 -14.76 9.44 -13.00
N LEU A 50 -13.65 9.61 -13.70
CA LEU A 50 -13.13 10.89 -14.19
C LEU A 50 -12.82 11.94 -13.14
N TRP A 51 -12.93 11.60 -11.84
CA TRP A 51 -12.57 12.52 -10.77
C TRP A 51 -11.07 12.82 -10.75
N VAL A 52 -10.72 14.04 -10.38
CA VAL A 52 -9.33 14.50 -10.25
C VAL A 52 -9.07 14.94 -8.82
N THR A 53 -8.34 14.13 -8.08
CA THR A 53 -7.82 14.51 -6.76
C THR A 53 -6.59 15.39 -6.96
N PRO A 54 -6.58 16.66 -6.47
CA PRO A 54 -5.50 17.59 -6.76
C PRO A 54 -4.15 17.13 -6.19
N THR A 55 -3.07 17.66 -6.75
CA THR A 55 -1.70 17.45 -6.26
C THR A 55 -1.59 17.79 -4.78
N HIS A 56 -1.04 16.86 -4.00
CA HIS A 56 -0.92 16.96 -2.54
C HIS A 56 0.30 16.20 -2.03
N PHE A 57 0.58 16.31 -0.75
CA PHE A 57 1.57 15.52 -0.03
C PHE A 57 1.05 15.09 1.33
N HIS A 58 1.72 14.13 1.91
CA HIS A 58 1.50 13.62 3.27
C HIS A 58 2.76 13.79 4.12
N LEU A 59 2.61 13.70 5.44
CA LEU A 59 3.72 13.83 6.38
C LEU A 59 4.32 12.47 6.76
N GLU A 60 3.71 11.37 6.26
CA GLU A 60 4.11 10.00 6.52
C GLU A 60 4.56 9.28 5.24
N HIS A 61 5.40 8.27 5.40
CA HIS A 61 5.70 7.30 4.35
C HIS A 61 4.42 6.60 3.92
N GLN A 62 4.19 6.48 2.64
CA GLN A 62 2.95 5.92 2.11
C GLN A 62 3.21 5.01 0.93
N PHE A 63 2.54 3.85 0.93
CA PHE A 63 2.30 3.07 -0.27
C PHE A 63 0.87 3.23 -0.75
N GLN A 64 0.70 3.23 -2.06
CA GLN A 64 -0.59 3.08 -2.73
C GLN A 64 -0.50 1.91 -3.72
N VAL A 65 -1.53 1.06 -3.74
CA VAL A 65 -1.64 -0.08 -4.67
C VAL A 65 -2.96 0.02 -5.40
N ILE A 66 -2.92 0.05 -6.72
CA ILE A 66 -4.13 0.05 -7.54
C ILE A 66 -4.79 -1.33 -7.47
N MET A 67 -6.02 -1.38 -6.99
CA MET A 67 -6.77 -2.64 -6.83
C MET A 67 -7.76 -2.88 -7.96
N ALA A 68 -8.36 -1.80 -8.50
CA ALA A 68 -9.31 -1.87 -9.61
C ALA A 68 -9.34 -0.56 -10.40
N GLY A 69 -9.88 -0.61 -11.61
CA GLY A 69 -9.94 0.53 -12.50
C GLY A 69 -8.58 0.94 -13.05
N SER A 70 -8.48 2.16 -13.53
CA SER A 70 -7.28 2.73 -14.13
C SER A 70 -7.25 4.24 -13.94
N GLY A 71 -6.11 4.87 -14.23
CA GLY A 71 -5.98 6.32 -14.13
C GLY A 71 -4.54 6.78 -14.29
N SER A 72 -4.21 7.90 -13.64
CA SER A 72 -2.83 8.37 -13.56
C SER A 72 -2.52 8.99 -12.20
N ILE A 73 -1.24 8.90 -11.80
CA ILE A 73 -0.66 9.65 -10.68
C ILE A 73 0.41 10.58 -11.29
N GLY A 74 0.08 11.86 -11.40
CA GLY A 74 0.87 12.79 -12.21
C GLY A 74 0.94 12.32 -13.66
N ASN A 75 2.16 12.10 -14.18
CA ASN A 75 2.40 11.63 -15.55
C ASN A 75 2.46 10.09 -15.68
N HIS A 76 2.31 9.35 -14.58
CA HIS A 76 2.38 7.89 -14.60
C HIS A 76 0.98 7.29 -14.76
N VAL A 77 0.74 6.61 -15.87
CA VAL A 77 -0.46 5.79 -16.07
C VAL A 77 -0.41 4.63 -15.06
N VAL A 78 -1.52 4.40 -14.40
CA VAL A 78 -1.64 3.33 -13.40
C VAL A 78 -2.80 2.39 -13.72
N ASN A 79 -2.54 1.11 -13.53
CA ASN A 79 -3.47 0.01 -13.71
C ASN A 79 -3.40 -0.93 -12.51
N ARG A 80 -4.27 -1.94 -12.47
CA ARG A 80 -4.31 -2.93 -11.40
C ARG A 80 -2.91 -3.46 -11.05
N LEU A 81 -2.62 -3.56 -9.76
CA LEU A 81 -1.35 -3.99 -9.10
C LEU A 81 -0.17 -3.04 -9.33
N ASN A 82 -0.35 -1.88 -9.96
CA ASN A 82 0.70 -0.86 -9.88
C ASN A 82 0.87 -0.38 -8.44
N VAL A 83 2.12 -0.29 -8.02
CA VAL A 83 2.53 0.17 -6.69
C VAL A 83 3.14 1.55 -6.83
N HIS A 84 2.67 2.49 -6.02
CA HIS A 84 3.26 3.81 -5.86
C HIS A 84 3.74 3.96 -4.41
N TYR A 85 4.97 4.44 -4.23
CA TYR A 85 5.52 4.83 -2.94
C TYR A 85 5.82 6.33 -2.94
N SER A 86 5.52 6.99 -1.83
CA SER A 86 5.86 8.39 -1.58
C SER A 86 6.48 8.54 -0.19
N ALA A 87 7.65 9.16 -0.13
CA ALA A 87 8.28 9.59 1.12
C ALA A 87 7.54 10.80 1.72
N PRO A 88 7.69 11.07 3.03
CA PRO A 88 7.11 12.25 3.67
C PRO A 88 7.44 13.54 2.93
N GLU A 89 6.51 14.48 2.93
CA GLU A 89 6.66 15.80 2.30
C GLU A 89 7.03 15.75 0.81
N THR A 90 6.66 14.68 0.11
CA THR A 90 6.83 14.54 -1.34
C THR A 90 5.49 14.77 -2.01
N ALA A 91 5.38 15.87 -2.75
CA ALA A 91 4.17 16.18 -3.50
C ALA A 91 4.04 15.25 -4.72
N TYR A 92 2.87 14.68 -4.90
CA TYR A 92 2.52 13.82 -6.03
C TYR A 92 1.09 14.08 -6.52
N GLY A 93 0.75 13.57 -7.68
CA GLY A 93 -0.52 13.78 -8.35
C GLY A 93 -0.45 14.86 -9.44
N PRO A 94 -1.60 15.32 -9.98
CA PRO A 94 -2.95 14.92 -9.56
C PRO A 94 -3.17 13.42 -9.71
N ILE A 95 -4.12 12.85 -8.93
CA ILE A 95 -4.62 11.49 -9.18
C ILE A 95 -5.87 11.62 -10.02
N THR A 96 -5.80 11.19 -11.26
CA THR A 96 -6.91 11.26 -12.21
C THR A 96 -7.48 9.86 -12.41
N ALA A 97 -8.75 9.67 -12.07
CA ALA A 97 -9.45 8.42 -12.31
C ALA A 97 -9.81 8.28 -13.79
N GLY A 98 -9.72 7.05 -14.31
CA GLY A 98 -10.20 6.71 -15.64
C GLY A 98 -11.74 6.65 -15.72
N PRO A 99 -12.28 6.23 -16.89
CA PRO A 99 -13.73 6.16 -17.12
C PRO A 99 -14.49 5.22 -16.17
N GLU A 100 -13.82 4.19 -15.66
CA GLU A 100 -14.38 3.21 -14.72
C GLU A 100 -14.09 3.59 -13.25
N GLY A 101 -13.48 4.75 -13.00
CA GLY A 101 -12.93 5.10 -11.69
C GLY A 101 -11.58 4.47 -11.44
N VAL A 102 -11.04 4.68 -10.26
CA VAL A 102 -9.83 4.03 -9.76
C VAL A 102 -9.95 3.72 -8.27
N SER A 103 -9.63 2.48 -7.90
CA SER A 103 -9.60 2.05 -6.51
C SER A 103 -8.18 1.71 -6.10
N TYR A 104 -7.72 2.27 -4.99
CA TYR A 104 -6.37 2.02 -4.49
C TYR A 104 -6.32 1.88 -2.96
N LEU A 105 -5.57 0.88 -2.51
CA LEU A 105 -5.18 0.75 -1.11
C LEU A 105 -4.17 1.82 -0.75
N THR A 106 -4.36 2.49 0.37
CA THR A 106 -3.39 3.40 0.98
C THR A 106 -2.92 2.81 2.28
N MET A 107 -1.61 2.68 2.45
CA MET A 107 -0.99 2.07 3.62
C MET A 107 0.08 2.98 4.21
N ARG A 108 0.13 3.06 5.55
CA ARG A 108 1.09 3.84 6.33
C ARG A 108 1.47 3.11 7.61
N MET A 109 2.62 3.47 8.16
CA MET A 109 3.11 2.95 9.46
C MET A 109 2.56 3.73 10.64
N SER A 110 2.00 4.91 10.39
CA SER A 110 1.45 5.82 11.38
C SER A 110 0.25 6.57 10.83
N GLY A 111 -0.58 7.09 11.70
CA GLY A 111 -1.63 8.02 11.33
C GLY A 111 -1.05 9.32 10.79
N ASP A 112 -1.75 9.94 9.86
CA ASP A 112 -1.34 11.17 9.17
C ASP A 112 -2.34 12.31 9.44
N THR A 113 -1.88 13.55 9.34
CA THR A 113 -2.74 14.73 9.53
C THR A 113 -3.73 14.95 8.39
N GLY A 114 -3.61 14.19 7.31
CA GLY A 114 -4.39 14.27 6.08
C GLY A 114 -3.60 14.85 4.92
N ALA A 115 -4.25 14.92 3.76
CA ALA A 115 -3.63 15.45 2.55
C ALA A 115 -3.42 16.96 2.64
N TRP A 116 -2.20 17.41 2.32
CA TRP A 116 -1.82 18.80 2.17
C TRP A 116 -1.87 19.17 0.69
N TYR A 117 -3.01 19.73 0.25
CA TYR A 117 -3.20 20.10 -1.15
C TYR A 117 -2.40 21.33 -1.52
N ILE A 118 -1.56 21.25 -2.57
CA ILE A 118 -0.61 22.32 -2.94
C ILE A 118 -1.30 23.67 -3.22
N HIS A 119 -2.51 23.65 -3.76
CA HIS A 119 -3.30 24.87 -4.03
C HIS A 119 -3.95 25.50 -2.80
N LYS A 120 -3.97 24.82 -1.65
CA LYS A 120 -4.55 25.35 -0.41
C LYS A 120 -3.54 26.27 0.32
N PRO A 121 -4.03 27.34 0.98
CA PRO A 121 -3.18 28.23 1.77
C PRO A 121 -2.34 27.47 2.80
N GLY A 122 -1.09 27.87 2.97
CA GLY A 122 -0.15 27.29 3.92
C GLY A 122 0.54 25.98 3.47
N SER A 123 0.01 25.24 2.48
CA SER A 123 0.58 23.97 2.06
C SER A 123 1.97 24.10 1.45
N LEU A 124 2.20 25.10 0.60
CA LEU A 124 3.52 25.35 0.03
C LEU A 124 4.53 25.83 1.07
N GLU A 125 4.09 26.62 2.03
CA GLU A 125 4.90 27.06 3.17
C GLU A 125 5.29 25.87 4.03
N ARG A 126 4.32 25.02 4.40
CA ARG A 126 4.58 23.76 5.11
C ARG A 126 5.57 22.88 4.35
N LEU A 127 5.39 22.71 3.04
CA LEU A 127 6.29 21.94 2.20
C LEU A 127 7.71 22.51 2.18
N ARG A 128 7.88 23.83 2.21
CA ARG A 128 9.19 24.51 2.19
C ARG A 128 9.87 24.49 3.56
N SER A 129 9.11 24.59 4.66
CA SER A 129 9.62 24.62 6.04
C SER A 129 9.91 23.24 6.60
N GLY A 130 9.44 22.15 5.96
CA GLY A 130 9.66 20.78 6.43
C GLY A 130 11.14 20.42 6.50
N VAL A 131 11.53 19.73 7.58
CA VAL A 131 12.86 19.15 7.72
C VAL A 131 12.94 17.92 6.80
N ARG A 132 13.61 18.09 5.68
CA ARG A 132 13.66 17.06 4.64
C ARG A 132 14.80 16.10 4.87
N GLN A 133 14.48 14.84 4.90
CA GLN A 133 15.50 13.81 4.73
C GLN A 133 15.65 13.48 3.23
N LYS A 134 14.60 13.03 2.57
CA LYS A 134 14.60 12.68 1.16
C LYS A 134 13.20 12.81 0.60
N ARG A 135 13.02 13.69 -0.38
CA ARG A 135 11.78 13.76 -1.16
C ARG A 135 11.89 12.84 -2.34
N GLU A 136 11.09 11.80 -2.35
CA GLU A 136 11.06 10.86 -3.45
C GLU A 136 9.70 10.22 -3.61
N GLN A 137 9.38 9.84 -4.81
CA GLN A 137 8.35 8.91 -5.17
C GLN A 137 8.92 7.87 -6.13
N THR A 138 8.39 6.67 -6.10
CA THR A 138 8.75 5.61 -7.02
C THR A 138 7.58 4.73 -7.35
N HIS A 139 7.61 4.10 -8.51
CA HIS A 139 6.57 3.22 -9.01
C HIS A 139 7.14 1.84 -9.25
N GLY A 140 6.32 0.81 -9.00
CA GLY A 140 6.61 -0.57 -9.34
C GLY A 140 5.43 -1.18 -10.08
N VAL A 141 5.72 -1.97 -11.11
CA VAL A 141 4.69 -2.62 -11.93
C VAL A 141 5.08 -4.08 -12.08
N PRO A 142 4.20 -5.04 -11.75
CA PRO A 142 4.45 -6.45 -12.06
C PRO A 142 4.64 -6.65 -13.56
N THR A 143 5.64 -7.43 -13.97
CA THR A 143 5.96 -7.68 -15.38
C THR A 143 5.36 -8.99 -15.90
N GLY A 144 4.94 -9.88 -15.01
CA GLY A 144 4.34 -11.16 -15.38
C GLY A 144 2.81 -11.15 -15.44
N SER A 145 2.23 -12.28 -15.82
CA SER A 145 0.81 -12.54 -15.72
C SER A 145 0.33 -12.38 -14.28
N VAL A 146 -0.88 -11.88 -14.11
CA VAL A 146 -1.53 -11.73 -12.82
C VAL A 146 -2.78 -12.60 -12.77
N GLY A 147 -2.98 -13.28 -11.63
CA GLY A 147 -4.08 -14.22 -11.43
C GLY A 147 -3.59 -15.65 -11.18
N THR A 148 -4.46 -16.51 -10.71
CA THR A 148 -4.09 -17.86 -10.27
C THR A 148 -3.95 -18.88 -11.42
N SER A 149 -4.39 -18.57 -12.64
CA SER A 149 -4.41 -19.53 -13.75
C SER A 149 -3.07 -20.20 -14.05
N ASP A 150 -1.98 -19.46 -13.92
CA ASP A 150 -0.64 -19.94 -14.25
C ASP A 150 0.13 -20.50 -13.04
N LEU A 151 -0.39 -20.37 -11.83
CA LEU A 151 0.30 -20.77 -10.60
C LEU A 151 0.57 -22.28 -10.52
N PRO A 152 -0.33 -23.17 -10.97
CA PRO A 152 -0.05 -24.61 -11.00
C PRO A 152 1.10 -25.02 -11.91
N ALA A 153 1.41 -24.22 -12.93
CA ALA A 153 2.52 -24.45 -13.86
C ALA A 153 3.87 -23.96 -13.33
N LEU A 154 3.89 -23.18 -12.25
CA LEU A 154 5.14 -22.74 -11.63
C LEU A 154 5.84 -23.92 -10.94
N MET A 155 7.12 -24.10 -11.25
CA MET A 155 7.95 -25.14 -10.62
C MET A 155 8.37 -24.80 -9.18
N ALA A 156 8.35 -23.52 -8.82
CA ALA A 156 8.74 -23.01 -7.50
C ALA A 156 8.11 -21.63 -7.24
N PRO A 157 8.05 -21.18 -5.98
CA PRO A 157 7.72 -19.81 -5.65
C PRO A 157 8.57 -18.81 -6.43
N SER A 158 7.95 -17.72 -6.88
CA SER A 158 8.65 -16.63 -7.53
C SER A 158 8.46 -15.31 -6.75
N VAL A 159 9.52 -14.51 -6.69
CA VAL A 159 9.55 -13.20 -6.05
C VAL A 159 10.11 -12.19 -7.04
N GLU A 160 9.27 -11.27 -7.48
CA GLU A 160 9.66 -10.17 -8.33
C GLU A 160 9.84 -8.90 -7.49
N ASN A 161 10.99 -8.23 -7.64
CA ASN A 161 11.23 -6.95 -6.96
C ASN A 161 10.63 -5.81 -7.79
N LEU A 162 9.54 -5.23 -7.32
CA LEU A 162 8.91 -4.06 -7.96
C LEU A 162 9.63 -2.76 -7.57
N ILE A 163 10.04 -2.66 -6.31
CA ILE A 163 10.80 -1.52 -5.75
C ILE A 163 11.86 -2.11 -4.80
N GLY A 164 13.10 -1.66 -4.95
CA GLY A 164 14.18 -2.10 -4.08
C GLY A 164 14.60 -3.57 -4.26
N PRO A 165 15.17 -4.25 -3.25
CA PRO A 165 15.39 -3.80 -1.86
C PRO A 165 16.44 -2.71 -1.71
N ARG A 166 16.27 -1.83 -0.72
CA ARG A 166 17.17 -0.72 -0.44
C ARG A 166 17.80 -0.81 0.94
N ALA A 167 18.93 -0.10 1.14
CA ALA A 167 19.63 -0.08 2.42
C ALA A 167 18.81 0.52 3.58
N ASP A 168 17.87 1.42 3.28
CA ASP A 168 16.92 1.98 4.26
C ASP A 168 15.76 1.04 4.61
N GLY A 169 15.70 -0.12 3.99
CA GLY A 169 14.65 -1.11 4.19
C GLY A 169 13.46 -0.97 3.24
N LEU A 170 13.39 0.05 2.40
CA LEU A 170 12.30 0.18 1.42
C LEU A 170 12.35 -0.96 0.41
N ALA A 171 11.21 -1.68 0.25
CA ALA A 171 11.04 -2.67 -0.81
C ALA A 171 9.56 -2.88 -1.14
N ALA A 172 9.29 -3.32 -2.36
CA ALA A 172 8.00 -3.88 -2.75
C ALA A 172 8.23 -5.13 -3.60
N HIS A 173 7.54 -6.21 -3.26
CA HIS A 173 7.68 -7.50 -3.92
C HIS A 173 6.31 -7.97 -4.43
N PHE A 174 6.31 -8.58 -5.61
CA PHE A 174 5.21 -9.38 -6.09
C PHE A 174 5.59 -10.86 -5.94
N VAL A 175 4.84 -11.58 -5.14
CA VAL A 175 5.11 -12.96 -4.76
C VAL A 175 4.06 -13.86 -5.39
N ARG A 176 4.49 -14.90 -6.11
CA ARG A 176 3.61 -15.92 -6.71
C ARG A 176 3.97 -17.28 -6.15
N LEU A 177 2.99 -17.96 -5.61
CA LEU A 177 3.13 -19.22 -4.90
C LEU A 177 2.32 -20.32 -5.60
N PRO A 178 2.97 -21.38 -6.14
CA PRO A 178 2.26 -22.58 -6.57
C PRO A 178 1.42 -23.18 -5.45
N PRO A 179 0.39 -24.00 -5.76
CA PRO A 179 -0.42 -24.69 -4.77
C PRO A 179 0.39 -25.37 -3.67
N GLY A 180 0.04 -25.13 -2.41
CA GLY A 180 0.67 -25.75 -1.23
C GLY A 180 2.12 -25.32 -0.94
N SER A 181 2.73 -24.52 -1.80
CA SER A 181 4.12 -24.08 -1.62
C SER A 181 4.28 -23.10 -0.47
N ARG A 182 5.53 -22.94 -0.01
CA ARG A 182 5.89 -22.06 1.11
C ARG A 182 6.97 -21.09 0.69
N GLN A 183 6.87 -19.87 1.18
CA GLN A 183 7.87 -18.82 0.97
C GLN A 183 7.96 -17.92 2.20
N GLN A 184 9.19 -17.53 2.53
CA GLN A 184 9.48 -16.46 3.47
C GLN A 184 10.38 -15.45 2.76
N LEU A 185 10.10 -14.16 2.90
CA LEU A 185 10.97 -13.15 2.33
C LEU A 185 12.18 -12.93 3.24
N PRO A 186 13.39 -12.88 2.68
CA PRO A 186 14.59 -12.65 3.48
C PRO A 186 14.56 -11.27 4.14
N THR A 187 15.03 -11.19 5.36
CA THR A 187 15.28 -9.93 6.06
C THR A 187 16.70 -9.48 5.73
N GLN A 188 16.84 -8.64 4.71
CA GLN A 188 18.17 -8.16 4.25
C GLN A 188 18.63 -6.88 4.95
N SER A 189 17.71 -6.11 5.53
CA SER A 189 17.98 -4.81 6.17
C SER A 189 16.97 -4.56 7.27
N PRO A 190 17.29 -3.75 8.28
CA PRO A 190 16.27 -3.24 9.19
C PRO A 190 15.16 -2.55 8.40
N TYR A 191 13.90 -2.76 8.78
CA TYR A 191 12.74 -2.15 8.15
C TYR A 191 11.69 -1.77 9.21
N GLY A 192 10.74 -0.90 8.85
CA GLY A 192 9.72 -0.42 9.78
C GLY A 192 8.59 -1.43 10.03
N GLY A 193 8.24 -2.20 9.01
CA GLY A 193 7.16 -3.19 9.01
C GLY A 193 6.77 -3.55 7.58
N ARG A 194 5.95 -4.60 7.44
CA ARG A 194 5.48 -5.11 6.13
C ARG A 194 3.97 -5.20 6.08
N TYR A 195 3.41 -4.77 4.95
CA TYR A 195 2.05 -5.12 4.56
C TYR A 195 2.06 -6.28 3.57
N TYR A 196 1.10 -7.18 3.73
CA TYR A 196 0.85 -8.32 2.86
C TYR A 196 -0.56 -8.14 2.30
N ILE A 197 -0.69 -8.11 0.99
CA ILE A 197 -1.97 -7.94 0.30
C ILE A 197 -2.17 -9.16 -0.58
N VAL A 198 -3.16 -9.98 -0.29
CA VAL A 198 -3.51 -11.14 -1.13
C VAL A 198 -4.27 -10.61 -2.35
N THR A 199 -3.66 -10.70 -3.52
CA THR A 199 -4.22 -10.18 -4.77
C THR A 199 -4.98 -11.25 -5.56
N SER A 200 -4.68 -12.54 -5.28
CA SER A 200 -5.39 -13.69 -5.88
C SER A 200 -5.14 -14.96 -5.07
N GLY A 201 -6.10 -15.88 -5.06
CA GLY A 201 -6.01 -17.16 -4.35
C GLY A 201 -6.12 -17.05 -2.84
N SER A 202 -5.47 -17.96 -2.11
CA SER A 202 -5.46 -18.02 -0.64
C SER A 202 -4.10 -18.38 -0.09
N VAL A 203 -3.79 -17.88 1.10
CA VAL A 203 -2.51 -18.10 1.78
C VAL A 203 -2.70 -18.16 3.28
N LYS A 204 -1.92 -18.97 3.98
CA LYS A 204 -1.70 -18.85 5.42
C LYS A 204 -0.49 -17.93 5.66
N LEU A 205 -0.71 -16.89 6.45
CA LEU A 205 0.36 -16.03 6.98
C LEU A 205 0.67 -16.53 8.40
N ASN A 206 1.74 -17.31 8.56
CA ASN A 206 1.95 -18.20 9.70
C ASN A 206 0.73 -19.13 9.86
N ASN A 207 -0.12 -18.91 10.88
CA ASN A 207 -1.32 -19.72 11.14
C ASN A 207 -2.63 -19.00 10.78
N ALA A 208 -2.58 -17.77 10.30
CA ALA A 208 -3.76 -16.96 9.95
C ALA A 208 -4.15 -17.17 8.49
N GLU A 209 -5.38 -17.58 8.23
CA GLU A 209 -5.92 -17.71 6.88
C GLU A 209 -6.15 -16.33 6.25
N ALA A 210 -5.77 -16.20 5.00
CA ALA A 210 -5.94 -15.00 4.20
C ALA A 210 -6.35 -15.38 2.77
N GLN A 211 -7.38 -14.74 2.27
CA GLN A 211 -7.88 -14.91 0.90
C GLN A 211 -7.79 -13.61 0.12
N THR A 212 -8.14 -13.65 -1.16
CA THR A 212 -8.13 -12.46 -2.03
C THR A 212 -8.74 -11.25 -1.33
N MET A 213 -8.09 -10.08 -1.45
CA MET A 213 -8.44 -8.81 -0.81
C MET A 213 -8.23 -8.78 0.73
N THR A 214 -7.58 -9.80 1.32
CA THR A 214 -7.09 -9.70 2.69
C THR A 214 -5.86 -8.81 2.75
N VAL A 215 -5.82 -7.90 3.72
CA VAL A 215 -4.67 -7.08 4.06
C VAL A 215 -4.16 -7.48 5.44
N ALA A 216 -2.87 -7.78 5.53
CA ALA A 216 -2.21 -8.06 6.79
C ALA A 216 -1.02 -7.10 7.02
N PHE A 217 -0.70 -6.84 8.28
CA PHE A 217 0.46 -6.06 8.69
C PHE A 217 1.24 -6.83 9.75
N GLY A 218 2.53 -7.03 9.49
CA GLY A 218 3.53 -7.56 10.43
C GLY A 218 4.54 -6.47 10.82
N SER A 219 4.86 -6.38 12.12
CA SER A 219 5.96 -5.52 12.58
C SER A 219 7.31 -6.06 12.09
N HIS A 220 8.36 -5.25 12.19
CA HIS A 220 9.73 -5.64 11.79
C HIS A 220 10.29 -6.86 12.56
N GLU A 221 9.66 -7.25 13.65
CA GLU A 221 10.03 -8.43 14.45
C GLU A 221 9.35 -9.72 13.96
N GLU A 222 8.48 -9.63 12.94
CA GLU A 222 7.64 -10.74 12.50
C GLU A 222 7.95 -11.11 11.03
N ASP A 223 8.80 -12.10 10.86
CA ASP A 223 9.00 -12.73 9.55
C ASP A 223 7.88 -13.75 9.30
N LEU A 224 6.90 -13.35 8.50
CA LEU A 224 5.75 -14.20 8.21
C LEU A 224 6.09 -15.27 7.16
N LEU A 225 5.82 -16.53 7.49
CA LEU A 225 5.81 -17.62 6.54
C LEU A 225 4.50 -17.57 5.74
N MET A 226 4.62 -17.50 4.42
CA MET A 226 3.50 -17.59 3.48
C MET A 226 3.37 -19.03 3.00
N GLN A 227 2.21 -19.65 3.18
CA GLN A 227 1.89 -20.98 2.64
C GLN A 227 0.64 -20.89 1.77
N ALA A 228 0.78 -21.13 0.46
CA ALA A 228 -0.34 -21.08 -0.48
C ALA A 228 -1.39 -22.16 -0.22
N GLY A 229 -2.64 -21.86 -0.50
CA GLY A 229 -3.75 -22.82 -0.54
C GLY A 229 -3.72 -23.70 -1.80
N SER A 230 -4.84 -24.39 -2.05
CA SER A 230 -4.97 -25.39 -3.13
C SER A 230 -4.90 -24.79 -4.53
N GLU A 231 -5.27 -23.53 -4.71
CA GLU A 231 -5.24 -22.81 -6.00
C GLU A 231 -3.95 -22.01 -6.19
N GLY A 232 -3.03 -22.04 -5.22
CA GLY A 232 -1.91 -21.12 -5.17
C GLY A 232 -2.29 -19.75 -4.59
N ALA A 233 -1.35 -18.82 -4.62
CA ALA A 233 -1.58 -17.45 -4.16
C ALA A 233 -0.69 -16.44 -4.86
N GLU A 234 -1.20 -15.21 -5.00
CA GLU A 234 -0.42 -14.04 -5.36
C GLU A 234 -0.54 -12.98 -4.27
N LEU A 235 0.58 -12.37 -3.94
CA LEU A 235 0.66 -11.33 -2.91
C LEU A 235 1.52 -10.17 -3.38
N LEU A 236 1.12 -8.96 -2.99
CA LEU A 236 2.05 -7.85 -2.87
C LEU A 236 2.56 -7.77 -1.44
N VAL A 237 3.87 -7.67 -1.27
CA VAL A 237 4.51 -7.47 0.03
C VAL A 237 5.25 -6.14 0.00
N LEU A 238 4.78 -5.18 0.80
CA LEU A 238 5.25 -3.81 0.83
C LEU A 238 6.01 -3.56 2.13
N GLN A 239 7.29 -3.33 2.02
CA GLN A 239 8.18 -3.12 3.15
C GLN A 239 8.50 -1.64 3.29
N PHE A 240 8.16 -1.08 4.45
CA PHE A 240 8.45 0.31 4.77
C PHE A 240 9.89 0.51 5.22
N PRO A 241 10.51 1.65 4.88
CA PRO A 241 11.84 1.97 5.39
C PRO A 241 11.81 2.16 6.92
N VAL A 242 12.98 2.02 7.55
CA VAL A 242 13.13 2.40 8.95
C VAL A 242 12.82 3.89 9.07
N GLN A 243 11.82 4.23 9.87
CA GLN A 243 11.56 5.62 10.20
C GLN A 243 12.69 6.12 11.11
N ALA A 244 13.42 7.13 10.68
CA ALA A 244 14.26 7.88 11.59
C ALA A 244 13.35 8.37 12.73
N ARG A 245 13.75 8.13 14.00
CA ARG A 245 13.01 8.62 15.15
C ARG A 245 12.87 10.14 14.98
N SER A 246 11.69 10.60 14.61
CA SER A 246 11.39 12.02 14.63
C SER A 246 11.52 12.46 16.09
N GLY A 247 12.40 13.43 16.36
CA GLY A 247 12.62 13.97 17.70
C GLY A 247 11.44 14.77 18.28
N ILE A 248 10.19 14.35 17.97
CA ILE A 248 8.94 14.96 18.45
C ILE A 248 8.25 13.97 19.40
N ASP A 249 9.01 13.51 20.42
CA ASP A 249 8.42 12.79 21.57
C ASP A 249 8.72 13.52 22.87
N THR A 250 8.69 14.86 22.87
CA THR A 250 8.67 15.67 24.09
C THR A 250 7.82 16.91 23.87
N GLN A 251 6.51 16.78 24.07
CA GLN A 251 5.67 17.69 24.88
C GLN A 251 4.29 17.08 25.07
#